data_173ab7a4b2acf61584d5041601c129eb
#
_entry.id   173ab7a4b2acf61584d5041601c129eb
#
_cell.length_a   1.000
_cell.length_b   1.000
_cell.length_c   1.000
_cell.angle_alpha   90.00
_cell.angle_beta   90.00
_cell.angle_gamma   90.00
#
_symmetry.space_group_name_H-M   'P 1'
#
loop_
_entity.id
_entity.type
_entity.pdbx_description
1 polymer ?
#
loop_
_entity_poly.entity_id
_entity_poly.type
_entity_poly.pdbx_seq_one_letter_code
_entity_poly.pdbx_strand_id
1 'polypeptide(L)'
;MAVTLADVAARARVSAATVSRVLSGNYPVAAGTRGRVLRAVEELAYVVNGPASALAAASSDLVGILVNDIADPFFGIIAGAVQTELSGAAQGGEKLAVVCNTGGSPERELTYLTLLQRQRAAAVVLTGSASEDAAHARALTATLARLAEAGTRVVLCGRPTGVSAAAEATGAVPGESQGAEETREPGKARGAGKTPEADEAPPRVPLTALTTLAFDNRGGARQLTAHLIGLGHRRIGCVAGPAGRTTTGERLAGHRAALAAYGIEDTPRRTVHGAYDRASGYDAAAELLRREAGLTAIVAANDTAALGVCAAVRDRGLRIPEDVSVAGFDDLPFSVDATPALTTVRLPLQETGARAGRLAMGREERPPGGLATLRAELIVRASTSVPCP
;
A
#
# COMPACT_ATOMS: atom_id res chain seq x y z
N MET A 1 3.83 41.25 -14.87
CA MET A 1 2.53 40.85 -14.32
C MET A 1 2.18 39.49 -14.89
N ALA A 2 1.55 38.61 -14.13
CA ALA A 2 1.12 37.33 -14.67
C ALA A 2 -0.05 37.56 -15.66
N VAL A 3 -0.01 36.93 -16.82
CA VAL A 3 -1.09 36.97 -17.83
C VAL A 3 -2.32 36.27 -17.26
N THR A 4 -3.47 36.92 -17.42
CA THR A 4 -4.75 36.43 -16.89
C THR A 4 -5.66 35.91 -18.00
N LEU A 5 -6.73 35.18 -17.62
CA LEU A 5 -7.78 34.76 -18.55
C LEU A 5 -8.45 35.98 -19.27
N ALA A 6 -8.52 37.12 -18.58
CA ALA A 6 -9.05 38.35 -19.14
C ALA A 6 -8.16 38.93 -20.26
N ASP A 7 -6.84 38.82 -20.11
CA ASP A 7 -5.90 39.26 -21.16
C ASP A 7 -6.02 38.42 -22.42
N VAL A 8 -6.16 37.10 -22.26
CA VAL A 8 -6.44 36.20 -23.39
C VAL A 8 -7.77 36.52 -24.06
N ALA A 9 -8.81 36.80 -23.27
CA ALA A 9 -10.12 37.16 -23.79
C ALA A 9 -10.05 38.45 -24.59
N ALA A 10 -9.40 39.49 -24.07
CA ALA A 10 -9.16 40.75 -24.77
C ALA A 10 -8.36 40.55 -26.07
N ARG A 11 -7.30 39.78 -26.06
CA ARG A 11 -6.43 39.49 -27.21
C ARG A 11 -7.18 38.73 -28.31
N ALA A 12 -7.99 37.71 -27.91
CA ALA A 12 -8.80 36.91 -28.83
C ALA A 12 -10.10 37.60 -29.26
N ARG A 13 -10.48 38.76 -28.68
CA ARG A 13 -11.74 39.50 -28.89
C ARG A 13 -12.96 38.63 -28.62
N VAL A 14 -12.98 37.95 -27.49
CA VAL A 14 -14.09 37.12 -27.01
C VAL A 14 -14.33 37.34 -25.52
N SER A 15 -15.41 36.81 -24.97
CA SER A 15 -15.63 36.85 -23.51
C SER A 15 -14.72 35.86 -22.78
N ALA A 16 -14.39 36.12 -21.50
CA ALA A 16 -13.68 35.21 -20.64
C ALA A 16 -14.37 33.83 -20.55
N ALA A 17 -15.69 33.80 -20.56
CA ALA A 17 -16.46 32.55 -20.61
C ALA A 17 -16.20 31.75 -21.90
N THR A 18 -16.04 32.44 -23.06
CA THR A 18 -15.69 31.78 -24.32
C THR A 18 -14.27 31.19 -24.28
N VAL A 19 -13.30 31.93 -23.71
CA VAL A 19 -11.94 31.40 -23.50
C VAL A 19 -11.98 30.14 -22.63
N SER A 20 -12.69 30.20 -21.50
CA SER A 20 -12.83 29.05 -20.58
C SER A 20 -13.47 27.84 -21.31
N ARG A 21 -14.50 28.01 -22.13
CA ARG A 21 -15.11 26.93 -22.92
C ARG A 21 -14.17 26.33 -23.96
N VAL A 22 -13.35 27.15 -24.62
CA VAL A 22 -12.33 26.67 -25.57
C VAL A 22 -11.26 25.87 -24.87
N LEU A 23 -10.77 26.34 -23.73
CA LEU A 23 -9.70 25.69 -22.97
C LEU A 23 -10.16 24.40 -22.29
N SER A 24 -11.43 24.36 -21.80
CA SER A 24 -11.98 23.15 -21.19
C SER A 24 -12.32 22.05 -22.21
N GLY A 25 -12.53 22.40 -23.48
CA GLY A 25 -12.92 21.45 -24.53
C GLY A 25 -14.35 20.89 -24.42
N ASN A 26 -15.07 21.18 -23.36
CA ASN A 26 -16.36 20.55 -23.00
C ASN A 26 -17.57 21.08 -23.77
N TYR A 27 -17.40 22.15 -24.59
CA TYR A 27 -18.49 22.76 -25.34
C TYR A 27 -18.08 22.98 -26.78
N PRO A 28 -18.99 22.79 -27.73
CA PRO A 28 -18.76 23.09 -29.13
C PRO A 28 -18.58 24.62 -29.31
N VAL A 29 -17.43 24.99 -29.84
CA VAL A 29 -17.12 26.38 -30.22
C VAL A 29 -16.73 26.42 -31.69
N ALA A 30 -17.21 27.43 -32.43
CA ALA A 30 -16.90 27.60 -33.84
C ALA A 30 -15.38 27.58 -34.10
N ALA A 31 -14.93 26.84 -35.12
CA ALA A 31 -13.53 26.61 -35.43
C ALA A 31 -12.69 27.90 -35.50
N GLY A 32 -13.21 28.95 -36.11
CA GLY A 32 -12.56 30.26 -36.20
C GLY A 32 -12.37 30.93 -34.84
N THR A 33 -13.31 30.79 -33.91
CA THR A 33 -13.22 31.34 -32.55
C THR A 33 -12.21 30.55 -31.73
N ARG A 34 -12.25 29.22 -31.84
CA ARG A 34 -11.26 28.34 -31.21
C ARG A 34 -9.84 28.67 -31.67
N GLY A 35 -9.62 28.86 -32.98
CA GLY A 35 -8.29 29.22 -33.51
C GLY A 35 -7.78 30.58 -33.01
N ARG A 36 -8.66 31.59 -32.84
CA ARG A 36 -8.27 32.89 -32.27
C ARG A 36 -7.86 32.76 -30.81
N VAL A 37 -8.59 31.99 -30.01
CA VAL A 37 -8.30 31.81 -28.59
C VAL A 37 -6.99 31.06 -28.42
N LEU A 38 -6.77 29.96 -29.16
CA LEU A 38 -5.50 29.18 -29.05
C LEU A 38 -4.27 29.99 -29.46
N ARG A 39 -4.39 30.82 -30.52
CA ARG A 39 -3.31 31.75 -30.90
C ARG A 39 -3.04 32.80 -29.80
N ALA A 40 -4.07 33.36 -29.21
CA ALA A 40 -3.90 34.31 -28.11
C ALA A 40 -3.26 33.70 -26.88
N VAL A 41 -3.57 32.45 -26.57
CA VAL A 41 -2.91 31.66 -25.48
C VAL A 41 -1.43 31.50 -25.78
N GLU A 42 -1.07 31.11 -27.01
CA GLU A 42 0.33 30.92 -27.43
C GLU A 42 1.11 32.26 -27.43
N GLU A 43 0.55 33.30 -28.05
CA GLU A 43 1.19 34.63 -28.11
C GLU A 43 1.44 35.26 -26.73
N LEU A 44 0.54 35.03 -25.80
CA LEU A 44 0.65 35.56 -24.43
C LEU A 44 1.38 34.59 -23.48
N ALA A 45 1.79 33.42 -23.95
CA ALA A 45 2.33 32.33 -23.12
C ALA A 45 1.45 32.07 -21.87
N TYR A 46 0.12 32.12 -22.08
CA TYR A 46 -0.83 31.96 -20.99
C TYR A 46 -0.86 30.52 -20.51
N VAL A 47 -0.58 30.32 -19.23
CA VAL A 47 -0.72 29.04 -18.55
C VAL A 47 -2.06 29.04 -17.80
N VAL A 48 -2.89 28.03 -18.03
CA VAL A 48 -4.17 27.88 -17.33
C VAL A 48 -3.90 27.77 -15.82
N ASN A 49 -4.57 28.61 -15.05
CA ASN A 49 -4.49 28.53 -13.60
C ASN A 49 -5.17 27.22 -13.11
N GLY A 50 -4.38 26.22 -12.77
CA GLY A 50 -4.82 24.88 -12.36
C GLY A 50 -5.84 24.93 -11.21
N PRO A 51 -5.63 25.65 -10.10
CA PRO A 51 -6.60 25.78 -9.02
C PRO A 51 -7.95 26.39 -9.44
N ALA A 52 -7.94 27.41 -10.30
CA ALA A 52 -9.19 28.00 -10.81
C ALA A 52 -9.92 27.07 -11.76
N SER A 53 -9.20 26.34 -12.61
CA SER A 53 -9.77 25.34 -13.51
C SER A 53 -10.33 24.14 -12.73
N ALA A 54 -9.60 23.67 -11.72
CA ALA A 54 -10.04 22.59 -10.84
C ALA A 54 -11.30 22.95 -10.03
N LEU A 55 -11.45 24.24 -9.66
CA LEU A 55 -12.66 24.73 -9.01
C LEU A 55 -13.87 24.66 -9.96
N ALA A 56 -13.68 25.04 -11.21
CA ALA A 56 -14.74 25.03 -12.22
C ALA A 56 -15.10 23.60 -12.68
N ALA A 57 -14.11 22.71 -12.77
CA ALA A 57 -14.27 21.32 -13.19
C ALA A 57 -14.64 20.36 -12.06
N ALA A 58 -14.67 20.83 -10.80
CA ALA A 58 -14.81 20.02 -9.57
C ALA A 58 -13.72 18.93 -9.40
N SER A 59 -12.68 18.90 -10.24
CA SER A 59 -11.55 17.96 -10.21
C SER A 59 -10.32 18.60 -10.84
N SER A 60 -9.12 18.19 -10.41
CA SER A 60 -7.85 18.60 -11.01
C SER A 60 -7.22 17.47 -11.82
N ASP A 61 -6.14 17.79 -12.57
CA ASP A 61 -5.35 16.80 -13.29
C ASP A 61 -4.27 16.17 -12.40
N LEU A 62 -4.42 16.26 -11.08
CA LEU A 62 -3.48 15.76 -10.09
C LEU A 62 -3.85 14.36 -9.62
N VAL A 63 -2.87 13.46 -9.56
CA VAL A 63 -2.96 12.16 -8.92
C VAL A 63 -1.89 12.07 -7.83
N GLY A 64 -2.33 11.86 -6.58
CA GLY A 64 -1.42 11.67 -5.45
C GLY A 64 -1.00 10.21 -5.34
N ILE A 65 0.31 9.96 -5.18
CA ILE A 65 0.85 8.62 -4.90
C ILE A 65 1.55 8.70 -3.55
N LEU A 66 0.97 8.07 -2.52
CA LEU A 66 1.56 8.03 -1.19
C LEU A 66 2.44 6.79 -1.07
N VAL A 67 3.70 7.00 -0.72
CA VAL A 67 4.70 5.96 -0.48
C VAL A 67 5.29 6.09 0.93
N ASN A 68 5.73 4.99 1.52
CA ASN A 68 6.38 5.06 2.83
C ASN A 68 7.81 5.59 2.72
N ASP A 69 8.58 5.07 1.75
CA ASP A 69 9.95 5.52 1.49
C ASP A 69 10.26 5.45 0.00
N ILE A 70 10.48 6.60 -0.62
CA ILE A 70 10.80 6.68 -2.06
C ILE A 70 12.17 6.08 -2.39
N ALA A 71 13.07 5.97 -1.39
CA ALA A 71 14.39 5.37 -1.57
C ALA A 71 14.32 3.82 -1.61
N ASP A 72 13.25 3.21 -1.12
CA ASP A 72 13.06 1.77 -1.24
C ASP A 72 12.54 1.44 -2.65
N PRO A 73 13.25 0.59 -3.42
CA PRO A 73 12.86 0.19 -4.77
C PRO A 73 11.44 -0.39 -4.88
N PHE A 74 10.93 -1.01 -3.81
CA PHE A 74 9.56 -1.50 -3.73
C PHE A 74 8.55 -0.41 -4.11
N PHE A 75 8.66 0.75 -3.47
CA PHE A 75 7.76 1.87 -3.74
C PHE A 75 8.06 2.55 -5.07
N GLY A 76 9.34 2.65 -5.44
CA GLY A 76 9.77 3.24 -6.71
C GLY A 76 9.21 2.49 -7.92
N ILE A 77 9.21 1.16 -7.89
CA ILE A 77 8.66 0.32 -8.97
C ILE A 77 7.15 0.54 -9.11
N ILE A 78 6.41 0.52 -8.01
CA ILE A 78 4.95 0.74 -8.04
C ILE A 78 4.63 2.16 -8.52
N ALA A 79 5.29 3.18 -7.95
CA ALA A 79 5.05 4.58 -8.31
C ALA A 79 5.39 4.88 -9.78
N GLY A 80 6.51 4.33 -10.28
CA GLY A 80 6.92 4.46 -11.68
C GLY A 80 5.91 3.82 -12.64
N ALA A 81 5.39 2.63 -12.29
CA ALA A 81 4.38 1.96 -13.09
C ALA A 81 3.04 2.73 -13.09
N VAL A 82 2.61 3.29 -11.94
CA VAL A 82 1.45 4.19 -11.87
C VAL A 82 1.68 5.39 -12.79
N GLN A 83 2.83 6.06 -12.69
CA GLN A 83 3.15 7.24 -13.48
C GLN A 83 3.11 6.96 -14.99
N THR A 84 3.62 5.81 -15.42
CA THR A 84 3.58 5.39 -16.84
C THR A 84 2.13 5.35 -17.37
N GLU A 85 1.20 4.84 -16.59
CA GLU A 85 -0.23 4.80 -16.97
C GLU A 85 -0.88 6.19 -16.97
N LEU A 86 -0.41 7.12 -16.12
CA LEU A 86 -0.92 8.50 -16.06
C LEU A 86 -0.47 9.34 -17.27
N SER A 87 0.70 9.05 -17.83
CA SER A 87 1.29 9.78 -18.95
C SER A 87 0.77 9.34 -20.31
N GLY A 88 -0.01 8.26 -20.39
CA GLY A 88 -0.52 7.71 -21.65
C GLY A 88 -1.55 8.63 -22.32
N ALA A 89 -1.28 9.07 -23.55
CA ALA A 89 -2.13 10.00 -24.34
C ALA A 89 -3.49 9.42 -24.78
N ALA A 90 -3.85 8.19 -24.40
CA ALA A 90 -5.13 7.57 -24.72
C ALA A 90 -6.23 8.10 -23.79
N GLN A 91 -7.24 8.74 -24.37
CA GLN A 91 -8.52 9.15 -23.77
C GLN A 91 -8.47 9.65 -22.30
N GLY A 92 -8.45 10.95 -22.10
CA GLY A 92 -8.61 11.58 -20.78
C GLY A 92 -7.55 12.60 -20.39
N GLY A 93 -6.59 12.89 -21.26
CA GLY A 93 -5.50 13.85 -20.98
C GLY A 93 -4.39 13.28 -20.08
N GLU A 94 -3.25 13.93 -20.09
CA GLU A 94 -2.13 13.64 -19.20
C GLU A 94 -2.44 14.11 -17.78
N LYS A 95 -2.12 13.28 -16.76
CA LYS A 95 -2.30 13.63 -15.35
C LYS A 95 -0.94 13.84 -14.70
N LEU A 96 -0.88 14.81 -13.79
CA LEU A 96 0.32 15.07 -13.00
C LEU A 96 0.39 14.12 -11.79
N ALA A 97 1.38 13.25 -11.77
CA ALA A 97 1.69 12.45 -10.59
C ALA A 97 2.45 13.27 -9.53
N VAL A 98 1.95 13.28 -8.30
CA VAL A 98 2.67 13.84 -7.15
C VAL A 98 2.96 12.72 -6.17
N VAL A 99 4.25 12.39 -6.00
CA VAL A 99 4.69 11.39 -5.03
C VAL A 99 4.86 12.04 -3.66
N CYS A 100 4.14 11.52 -2.67
CA CYS A 100 4.15 11.97 -1.28
C CYS A 100 4.89 10.94 -0.43
N ASN A 101 6.12 11.25 0.01
CA ASN A 101 6.90 10.39 0.90
C ASN A 101 6.49 10.59 2.37
N THR A 102 5.80 9.61 2.96
CA THR A 102 5.28 9.70 4.33
C THR A 102 6.34 9.38 5.38
N GLY A 103 7.42 8.71 5.02
CA GLY A 103 8.39 8.15 5.96
C GLY A 103 7.77 7.10 6.89
N GLY A 104 6.64 6.49 6.48
CA GLY A 104 5.88 5.56 7.31
C GLY A 104 5.12 6.22 8.47
N SER A 105 5.04 7.58 8.55
CA SER A 105 4.32 8.31 9.60
C SER A 105 2.81 8.32 9.32
N PRO A 106 1.99 7.83 10.27
CA PRO A 106 0.54 7.91 10.20
C PRO A 106 0.01 9.34 10.09
N GLU A 107 0.64 10.28 10.79
CA GLU A 107 0.24 11.70 10.81
C GLU A 107 0.51 12.37 9.45
N ARG A 108 1.66 12.06 8.82
CA ARG A 108 1.99 12.58 7.48
C ARG A 108 1.05 11.99 6.43
N GLU A 109 0.67 10.72 6.55
CA GLU A 109 -0.30 10.09 5.64
C GLU A 109 -1.62 10.89 5.64
N LEU A 110 -2.20 11.18 6.80
CA LEU A 110 -3.42 11.98 6.92
C LEU A 110 -3.24 13.41 6.43
N THR A 111 -2.09 14.02 6.72
CA THR A 111 -1.76 15.37 6.27
C THR A 111 -1.74 15.45 4.73
N TYR A 112 -1.03 14.53 4.07
CA TYR A 112 -0.95 14.52 2.61
C TYR A 112 -2.29 14.22 1.95
N LEU A 113 -3.09 13.32 2.50
CA LEU A 113 -4.46 13.07 2.01
C LEU A 113 -5.34 14.33 2.11
N THR A 114 -5.22 15.07 3.21
CA THR A 114 -5.94 16.34 3.39
C THR A 114 -5.48 17.40 2.39
N LEU A 115 -4.19 17.49 2.12
CA LEU A 115 -3.65 18.41 1.11
C LEU A 115 -4.12 18.04 -0.30
N LEU A 116 -4.09 16.77 -0.65
CA LEU A 116 -4.60 16.26 -1.94
C LEU A 116 -6.10 16.52 -2.10
N GLN A 117 -6.88 16.38 -1.02
CA GLN A 117 -8.29 16.72 -1.00
C GLN A 117 -8.53 18.22 -1.31
N ARG A 118 -7.74 19.11 -0.67
CA ARG A 118 -7.81 20.56 -0.95
C ARG A 118 -7.44 20.90 -2.38
N GLN A 119 -6.53 20.14 -2.99
CA GLN A 119 -6.15 20.29 -4.40
C GLN A 119 -7.13 19.61 -5.37
N ARG A 120 -8.21 19.01 -4.87
CA ARG A 120 -9.21 18.27 -5.66
C ARG A 120 -8.57 17.20 -6.55
N ALA A 121 -7.62 16.44 -5.99
CA ALA A 121 -6.95 15.39 -6.72
C ALA A 121 -7.96 14.44 -7.38
N ALA A 122 -7.74 14.12 -8.68
CA ALA A 122 -8.60 13.21 -9.43
C ALA A 122 -8.56 11.79 -8.88
N ALA A 123 -7.37 11.40 -8.37
CA ALA A 123 -7.19 10.11 -7.69
C ALA A 123 -6.09 10.18 -6.64
N VAL A 124 -6.13 9.21 -5.72
CA VAL A 124 -5.04 8.93 -4.78
C VAL A 124 -4.74 7.43 -4.80
N VAL A 125 -3.44 7.10 -4.84
CA VAL A 125 -2.93 5.73 -4.73
C VAL A 125 -2.12 5.66 -3.45
N LEU A 126 -2.54 4.82 -2.50
CA LEU A 126 -1.84 4.59 -1.24
C LEU A 126 -1.09 3.27 -1.33
N THR A 127 0.21 3.28 -1.11
CA THR A 127 1.04 2.08 -1.19
C THR A 127 1.57 1.64 0.17
N GLY A 128 1.97 0.37 0.28
CA GLY A 128 2.59 -0.20 1.47
C GLY A 128 1.62 -0.66 2.55
N SER A 129 2.15 -0.99 3.73
CA SER A 129 1.36 -1.53 4.85
C SER A 129 0.55 -0.46 5.58
N ALA A 130 -0.59 -0.85 6.12
CA ALA A 130 -1.35 -0.02 7.03
C ALA A 130 -0.80 -0.14 8.48
N SER A 131 -1.06 0.90 9.29
CA SER A 131 -0.87 0.83 10.74
C SER A 131 -2.00 0.01 11.37
N GLU A 132 -1.68 -0.81 12.36
CA GLU A 132 -2.67 -1.54 13.18
C GLU A 132 -3.26 -0.68 14.31
N ASP A 133 -2.81 0.57 14.45
CA ASP A 133 -3.39 1.51 15.41
C ASP A 133 -4.84 1.82 15.05
N ALA A 134 -5.77 1.50 15.96
CA ALA A 134 -7.19 1.63 15.73
C ALA A 134 -7.66 3.08 15.58
N ALA A 135 -7.02 4.04 16.24
CA ALA A 135 -7.37 5.45 16.14
C ALA A 135 -6.96 5.99 14.77
N HIS A 136 -5.73 5.66 14.33
CA HIS A 136 -5.27 6.00 12.99
C HIS A 136 -6.13 5.32 11.90
N ALA A 137 -6.47 4.05 12.03
CA ALA A 137 -7.30 3.33 11.07
C ALA A 137 -8.68 3.98 10.90
N ARG A 138 -9.32 4.43 12.00
CA ARG A 138 -10.58 5.18 11.95
C ARG A 138 -10.42 6.53 11.24
N ALA A 139 -9.38 7.30 11.58
CA ALA A 139 -9.12 8.61 10.99
C ALA A 139 -8.81 8.50 9.49
N LEU A 140 -8.03 7.50 9.10
CA LEU A 140 -7.72 7.20 7.70
C LEU A 140 -9.00 6.83 6.94
N THR A 141 -9.80 5.90 7.47
CA THR A 141 -11.07 5.48 6.85
C THR A 141 -12.00 6.66 6.63
N ALA A 142 -12.17 7.54 7.62
CA ALA A 142 -12.99 8.75 7.50
C ALA A 142 -12.44 9.71 6.43
N THR A 143 -11.12 9.83 6.33
CA THR A 143 -10.49 10.70 5.33
C THR A 143 -10.65 10.16 3.91
N LEU A 144 -10.47 8.84 3.73
CA LEU A 144 -10.69 8.17 2.44
C LEU A 144 -12.16 8.25 2.00
N ALA A 145 -13.10 8.16 2.96
CA ALA A 145 -14.52 8.35 2.68
C ALA A 145 -14.80 9.74 2.10
N ARG A 146 -14.32 10.80 2.77
CA ARG A 146 -14.50 12.18 2.29
C ARG A 146 -13.88 12.42 0.92
N LEU A 147 -12.71 11.81 0.64
CA LEU A 147 -12.09 11.88 -0.70
C LEU A 147 -13.00 11.24 -1.76
N ALA A 148 -13.51 10.04 -1.47
CA ALA A 148 -14.39 9.31 -2.38
C ALA A 148 -15.74 10.04 -2.62
N GLU A 149 -16.34 10.60 -1.57
CA GLU A 149 -17.55 11.42 -1.66
C GLU A 149 -17.33 12.69 -2.49
N ALA A 150 -16.13 13.25 -2.44
CA ALA A 150 -15.73 14.38 -3.27
C ALA A 150 -15.42 14.00 -4.73
N GLY A 151 -15.53 12.72 -5.11
CA GLY A 151 -15.31 12.23 -6.47
C GLY A 151 -13.84 11.82 -6.75
N THR A 152 -12.96 11.83 -5.75
CA THR A 152 -11.57 11.33 -5.88
C THR A 152 -11.58 9.80 -5.91
N ARG A 153 -10.96 9.20 -6.94
CA ARG A 153 -10.76 7.74 -6.97
C ARG A 153 -9.69 7.34 -5.98
N VAL A 154 -9.96 6.30 -5.17
CA VAL A 154 -9.04 5.83 -4.15
C VAL A 154 -8.62 4.40 -4.45
N VAL A 155 -7.31 4.19 -4.61
CA VAL A 155 -6.71 2.87 -4.84
C VAL A 155 -5.71 2.57 -3.73
N LEU A 156 -5.87 1.43 -3.07
CA LEU A 156 -4.98 0.93 -2.03
C LEU A 156 -4.13 -0.20 -2.60
N CYS A 157 -2.80 -0.14 -2.45
CA CYS A 157 -1.86 -1.14 -2.94
C CYS A 157 -1.07 -1.74 -1.78
N GLY A 158 -1.19 -3.06 -1.60
CA GLY A 158 -0.43 -3.80 -0.58
C GLY A 158 -0.95 -3.66 0.84
N ARG A 159 -2.14 -3.07 1.03
CA ARG A 159 -2.76 -2.95 2.36
C ARG A 159 -4.19 -3.49 2.36
N PRO A 160 -4.65 -4.15 3.42
CA PRO A 160 -6.05 -4.52 3.55
C PRO A 160 -6.92 -3.28 3.71
N THR A 161 -8.16 -3.36 3.25
CA THR A 161 -9.18 -2.38 3.65
C THR A 161 -9.45 -2.60 5.14
N GLY A 162 -9.31 -1.57 5.97
CA GLY A 162 -9.48 -1.65 7.44
C GLY A 162 -10.83 -2.21 7.94
N VAL A 163 -11.70 -2.67 7.04
CA VAL A 163 -13.00 -3.30 7.32
C VAL A 163 -12.89 -4.84 7.36
N SER A 164 -11.83 -5.45 6.79
CA SER A 164 -11.71 -6.92 6.71
C SER A 164 -11.10 -7.55 7.97
N ALA A 165 -10.25 -6.86 8.71
CA ALA A 165 -9.60 -7.43 9.90
C ALA A 165 -10.58 -7.72 11.06
N ALA A 166 -11.73 -7.03 11.12
CA ALA A 166 -12.76 -7.24 12.14
C ALA A 166 -13.72 -8.40 11.80
N ALA A 167 -13.86 -8.77 10.54
CA ALA A 167 -14.78 -9.84 10.11
C ALA A 167 -14.16 -11.24 10.23
N GLU A 168 -12.83 -11.36 10.13
CA GLU A 168 -12.16 -12.66 10.29
C GLU A 168 -11.84 -13.03 11.74
N ALA A 169 -11.86 -12.05 12.67
CA ALA A 169 -11.70 -12.29 14.11
C ALA A 169 -12.96 -12.87 14.79
N THR A 170 -14.11 -12.79 14.13
CA THR A 170 -15.34 -13.46 14.55
C THR A 170 -15.64 -14.63 13.62
N GLY A 171 -14.83 -15.69 13.71
CA GLY A 171 -15.08 -16.99 13.09
C GLY A 171 -16.33 -17.64 13.70
N ALA A 172 -17.50 -17.21 13.28
CA ALA A 172 -18.75 -17.90 13.56
C ALA A 172 -18.92 -19.04 12.54
N VAL A 173 -18.61 -20.23 12.98
CA VAL A 173 -19.08 -21.48 12.36
C VAL A 173 -20.60 -21.49 12.50
N PRO A 174 -21.38 -21.74 11.42
CA PRO A 174 -22.81 -21.99 11.56
C PRO A 174 -22.99 -23.39 12.16
N GLY A 175 -23.30 -23.47 13.42
CA GLY A 175 -23.66 -24.69 14.16
C GLY A 175 -25.05 -24.56 14.73
N GLU A 176 -25.88 -25.45 14.33
CA GLU A 176 -27.21 -25.90 14.71
C GLU A 176 -27.89 -25.31 15.95
N SER A 177 -29.14 -24.91 15.70
CA SER A 177 -30.18 -24.64 16.68
C SER A 177 -30.54 -25.87 17.52
N GLN A 178 -30.47 -25.77 18.85
CA GLN A 178 -31.39 -26.50 19.74
C GLN A 178 -31.83 -25.58 20.86
N GLY A 179 -33.15 -25.48 21.04
CA GLY A 179 -33.83 -24.63 21.98
C GLY A 179 -33.77 -25.15 23.42
N ALA A 180 -33.87 -24.21 24.34
CA ALA A 180 -34.47 -24.43 25.66
C ALA A 180 -35.00 -23.09 26.16
N GLU A 181 -36.28 -23.08 26.33
CA GLU A 181 -37.12 -22.08 26.96
C GLU A 181 -36.89 -22.13 28.47
N GLU A 182 -36.55 -21.05 29.14
CA GLU A 182 -36.80 -20.88 30.56
C GLU A 182 -37.11 -19.42 30.90
N THR A 183 -38.36 -19.26 31.34
CA THR A 183 -39.00 -18.08 31.90
C THR A 183 -38.37 -17.61 33.21
N ARG A 184 -38.11 -16.30 33.37
CA ARG A 184 -38.07 -15.63 34.65
C ARG A 184 -38.53 -14.17 34.58
N GLU A 185 -39.41 -13.83 35.48
CA GLU A 185 -40.13 -12.57 35.71
C GLU A 185 -39.25 -11.39 36.22
N PRO A 186 -39.75 -10.14 36.16
CA PRO A 186 -38.95 -8.93 36.26
C PRO A 186 -38.80 -8.41 37.70
N GLY A 187 -37.57 -8.14 38.12
CA GLY A 187 -37.25 -7.43 39.36
C GLY A 187 -36.96 -5.94 39.09
N LYS A 188 -37.73 -5.06 39.74
CA LYS A 188 -37.53 -3.61 39.80
C LYS A 188 -36.26 -3.25 40.56
N ALA A 189 -35.38 -2.43 40.04
CA ALA A 189 -34.51 -1.59 40.84
C ALA A 189 -34.20 -0.25 40.13
N ARG A 190 -34.37 0.82 40.87
CA ARG A 190 -34.12 2.23 40.56
C ARG A 190 -32.60 2.50 40.52
N GLY A 191 -32.16 3.39 39.63
CA GLY A 191 -30.82 4.01 39.67
C GLY A 191 -30.56 4.79 38.39
N ALA A 192 -30.87 6.11 38.39
CA ALA A 192 -30.49 7.01 37.31
C ALA A 192 -28.99 7.26 37.38
N GLY A 193 -28.23 6.54 36.56
CA GLY A 193 -26.84 6.85 36.21
C GLY A 193 -26.80 7.36 34.80
N LYS A 194 -26.17 8.53 34.58
CA LYS A 194 -25.90 9.11 33.26
C LYS A 194 -25.28 8.06 32.37
N THR A 195 -25.94 7.76 31.27
CA THR A 195 -25.39 6.99 30.14
C THR A 195 -24.19 7.74 29.59
N PRO A 196 -23.03 7.10 29.39
CA PRO A 196 -21.96 7.66 28.56
C PRO A 196 -22.52 7.84 27.15
N GLU A 197 -22.19 8.98 26.55
CA GLU A 197 -22.47 9.24 25.14
C GLU A 197 -22.12 8.00 24.29
N ALA A 198 -23.11 7.55 23.54
CA ALA A 198 -22.93 6.44 22.60
C ALA A 198 -21.80 6.82 21.64
N ASP A 199 -20.72 6.04 21.70
CA ASP A 199 -19.60 6.09 20.77
C ASP A 199 -20.20 5.92 19.37
N GLU A 200 -20.26 7.00 18.61
CA GLU A 200 -20.81 7.02 17.26
C GLU A 200 -20.02 5.99 16.44
N ALA A 201 -20.70 4.98 15.95
CA ALA A 201 -20.08 3.95 15.12
C ALA A 201 -19.33 4.66 13.95
N PRO A 202 -18.08 4.29 13.67
CA PRO A 202 -17.29 4.99 12.66
C PRO A 202 -18.03 4.99 11.33
N PRO A 203 -17.96 6.08 10.55
CA PRO A 203 -18.64 6.19 9.27
C PRO A 203 -18.23 5.01 8.40
N ARG A 204 -19.21 4.19 8.04
CA ARG A 204 -18.99 3.05 7.13
C ARG A 204 -18.78 3.64 5.74
N VAL A 205 -17.51 3.71 5.30
CA VAL A 205 -17.22 3.96 3.88
C VAL A 205 -17.96 2.88 3.10
N PRO A 206 -18.81 3.21 2.15
CA PRO A 206 -19.33 2.20 1.25
C PRO A 206 -18.10 1.51 0.62
N LEU A 207 -17.93 0.21 0.82
CA LEU A 207 -16.85 -0.60 0.20
C LEU A 207 -16.84 -0.41 -1.33
N THR A 208 -17.94 0.11 -1.88
CA THR A 208 -18.12 0.50 -3.27
C THR A 208 -17.27 1.69 -3.73
N ALA A 209 -16.66 2.46 -2.83
CA ALA A 209 -15.87 3.66 -3.19
C ALA A 209 -14.35 3.42 -3.24
N LEU A 210 -13.85 2.37 -2.58
CA LEU A 210 -12.42 2.06 -2.49
C LEU A 210 -12.08 0.86 -3.36
N THR A 211 -10.90 0.89 -4.00
CA THR A 211 -10.35 -0.28 -4.70
C THR A 211 -9.08 -0.71 -4.00
N THR A 212 -8.96 -2.01 -3.71
CA THR A 212 -7.80 -2.58 -3.02
C THR A 212 -7.14 -3.64 -3.89
N LEU A 213 -5.85 -3.49 -4.08
CA LEU A 213 -4.94 -4.48 -4.66
C LEU A 213 -4.08 -5.02 -3.50
N ALA A 214 -4.46 -6.14 -2.92
CA ALA A 214 -3.75 -6.75 -1.79
C ALA A 214 -2.73 -7.78 -2.30
N PHE A 215 -1.58 -7.90 -1.63
CA PHE A 215 -0.64 -8.98 -1.86
C PHE A 215 -0.95 -10.17 -0.94
N ASP A 216 -0.76 -11.40 -1.42
CA ASP A 216 -0.83 -12.60 -0.59
C ASP A 216 0.44 -12.75 0.27
N ASN A 217 0.63 -11.82 1.22
CA ASN A 217 1.76 -11.81 2.14
C ASN A 217 1.81 -13.07 3.01
N ARG A 218 0.64 -13.52 3.49
CA ARG A 218 0.53 -14.71 4.35
C ARG A 218 0.88 -15.98 3.59
N GLY A 219 0.32 -16.15 2.39
CA GLY A 219 0.61 -17.31 1.54
C GLY A 219 2.04 -17.36 1.07
N GLY A 220 2.62 -16.22 0.66
CA GLY A 220 4.01 -16.10 0.27
C GLY A 220 4.97 -16.46 1.40
N ALA A 221 4.77 -15.90 2.60
CA ALA A 221 5.61 -16.19 3.76
C ALA A 221 5.49 -17.67 4.21
N ARG A 222 4.29 -18.25 4.10
CA ARG A 222 4.07 -19.68 4.35
C ARG A 222 4.84 -20.54 3.36
N GLN A 223 4.82 -20.22 2.06
CA GLN A 223 5.57 -20.94 1.02
C GLN A 223 7.07 -20.85 1.26
N LEU A 224 7.60 -19.65 1.57
CA LEU A 224 9.02 -19.44 1.84
C LEU A 224 9.50 -20.25 3.03
N THR A 225 8.76 -20.22 4.14
CA THR A 225 9.11 -20.99 5.34
C THR A 225 9.00 -22.50 5.11
N ALA A 226 7.94 -22.95 4.41
CA ALA A 226 7.79 -24.36 4.06
C ALA A 226 8.93 -24.86 3.14
N HIS A 227 9.45 -24.02 2.25
CA HIS A 227 10.64 -24.34 1.45
C HIS A 227 11.86 -24.62 2.33
N LEU A 228 12.18 -23.74 3.28
CA LEU A 228 13.29 -23.94 4.21
C LEU A 228 13.12 -25.21 5.05
N ILE A 229 11.89 -25.46 5.53
CA ILE A 229 11.57 -26.69 6.27
C ILE A 229 11.74 -27.93 5.39
N GLY A 230 11.35 -27.85 4.11
CA GLY A 230 11.53 -28.90 3.11
C GLY A 230 13.00 -29.21 2.82
N LEU A 231 13.90 -28.23 2.92
CA LEU A 231 15.35 -28.42 2.85
C LEU A 231 15.93 -29.07 4.12
N GLY A 232 15.17 -29.19 5.20
CA GLY A 232 15.60 -29.82 6.45
C GLY A 232 15.86 -28.83 7.60
N HIS A 233 15.67 -27.53 7.38
CA HIS A 233 15.83 -26.54 8.46
C HIS A 233 14.77 -26.71 9.55
N ARG A 234 15.20 -26.68 10.82
CA ARG A 234 14.33 -26.74 12.00
C ARG A 234 14.55 -25.58 12.97
N ARG A 235 15.70 -24.92 12.87
CA ARG A 235 16.05 -23.71 13.64
C ARG A 235 16.12 -22.54 12.68
N ILE A 236 14.94 -21.91 12.47
CA ILE A 236 14.74 -20.81 11.52
C ILE A 236 14.50 -19.53 12.31
N GLY A 237 15.34 -18.52 12.10
CA GLY A 237 15.16 -17.17 12.63
C GLY A 237 14.29 -16.32 11.69
N CYS A 238 13.61 -15.33 12.26
CA CYS A 238 12.81 -14.38 11.51
C CYS A 238 13.21 -12.94 11.87
N VAL A 239 13.76 -12.22 10.91
CA VAL A 239 13.90 -10.77 10.97
C VAL A 239 12.59 -10.18 10.45
N ALA A 240 11.68 -9.82 11.35
CA ALA A 240 10.38 -9.28 11.03
C ALA A 240 10.45 -7.76 10.77
N GLY A 241 9.50 -7.23 10.02
CA GLY A 241 9.30 -5.80 9.87
C GLY A 241 8.79 -5.13 11.16
N PRO A 242 8.50 -3.81 11.13
CA PRO A 242 8.01 -3.09 12.30
C PRO A 242 6.74 -3.72 12.86
N ALA A 243 6.69 -3.84 14.19
CA ALA A 243 5.47 -4.26 14.88
C ALA A 243 4.33 -3.26 14.61
N GLY A 244 3.09 -3.73 14.65
CA GLY A 244 1.91 -2.90 14.40
C GLY A 244 1.71 -2.49 12.93
N ARG A 245 2.32 -3.22 12.00
CA ARG A 245 2.09 -3.09 10.56
C ARG A 245 1.41 -4.33 10.00
N THR A 246 0.35 -4.14 9.23
CA THR A 246 -0.45 -5.24 8.65
C THR A 246 0.39 -6.23 7.83
N THR A 247 1.30 -5.74 6.99
CA THR A 247 2.21 -6.59 6.21
C THR A 247 3.11 -7.46 7.11
N THR A 248 3.64 -6.88 8.22
CA THR A 248 4.44 -7.63 9.19
C THR A 248 3.60 -8.72 9.85
N GLY A 249 2.40 -8.38 10.30
CA GLY A 249 1.46 -9.34 10.90
C GLY A 249 1.13 -10.50 9.97
N GLU A 250 0.80 -10.21 8.70
CA GLU A 250 0.49 -11.24 7.69
C GLU A 250 1.69 -12.14 7.38
N ARG A 251 2.89 -11.57 7.17
CA ARG A 251 4.11 -12.35 6.90
C ARG A 251 4.48 -13.23 8.08
N LEU A 252 4.41 -12.72 9.31
CA LEU A 252 4.62 -13.51 10.53
C LEU A 252 3.56 -14.61 10.69
N ALA A 253 2.30 -14.32 10.43
CA ALA A 253 1.23 -15.33 10.49
C ALA A 253 1.48 -16.46 9.47
N GLY A 254 1.95 -16.15 8.27
CA GLY A 254 2.33 -17.14 7.27
C GLY A 254 3.52 -18.00 7.71
N HIS A 255 4.57 -17.35 8.25
CA HIS A 255 5.74 -18.03 8.81
C HIS A 255 5.34 -19.01 9.93
N ARG A 256 4.60 -18.54 10.92
CA ARG A 256 4.10 -19.35 12.06
C ARG A 256 3.21 -20.50 11.61
N ALA A 257 2.33 -20.26 10.63
CA ALA A 257 1.47 -21.30 10.08
C ALA A 257 2.28 -22.42 9.41
N ALA A 258 3.40 -22.11 8.76
CA ALA A 258 4.28 -23.12 8.20
C ALA A 258 5.00 -23.90 9.31
N LEU A 259 5.57 -23.22 10.32
CA LEU A 259 6.24 -23.90 11.45
C LEU A 259 5.27 -24.88 12.15
N ALA A 260 4.06 -24.41 12.46
CA ALA A 260 3.03 -25.22 13.12
C ALA A 260 2.61 -26.44 12.30
N ALA A 261 2.47 -26.30 10.97
CA ALA A 261 2.11 -27.40 10.07
C ALA A 261 3.15 -28.53 10.05
N TYR A 262 4.38 -28.23 10.39
CA TYR A 262 5.47 -29.22 10.47
C TYR A 262 5.88 -29.56 11.91
N GLY A 263 5.11 -29.15 12.91
CA GLY A 263 5.38 -29.44 14.34
C GLY A 263 6.64 -28.77 14.87
N ILE A 264 7.07 -27.65 14.28
CA ILE A 264 8.21 -26.86 14.73
C ILE A 264 7.71 -25.76 15.67
N GLU A 265 8.28 -25.69 16.86
CA GLU A 265 7.92 -24.67 17.85
C GLU A 265 8.34 -23.28 17.39
N ASP A 266 7.41 -22.33 17.39
CA ASP A 266 7.66 -20.89 17.24
C ASP A 266 8.04 -20.31 18.61
N THR A 267 9.30 -19.96 18.79
CA THR A 267 9.77 -19.33 20.02
C THR A 267 10.01 -17.83 19.80
N PRO A 268 9.56 -16.96 20.72
CA PRO A 268 9.79 -15.51 20.61
C PRO A 268 11.26 -15.13 20.47
N ARG A 269 12.18 -15.98 20.95
CA ARG A 269 13.63 -15.76 20.81
C ARG A 269 14.11 -15.77 19.36
N ARG A 270 13.38 -16.44 18.46
CA ARG A 270 13.70 -16.55 17.02
C ARG A 270 13.08 -15.47 16.15
N THR A 271 12.39 -14.51 16.74
CA THR A 271 11.85 -13.36 16.01
C THR A 271 12.42 -12.07 16.57
N VAL A 272 12.99 -11.23 15.70
CA VAL A 272 13.44 -9.88 16.03
C VAL A 272 12.80 -8.91 15.04
N HIS A 273 12.18 -7.85 15.56
CA HIS A 273 11.59 -6.80 14.75
C HIS A 273 12.63 -5.74 14.39
N GLY A 274 12.59 -5.26 13.14
CA GLY A 274 13.35 -4.14 12.63
C GLY A 274 12.47 -3.24 11.75
N ALA A 275 13.06 -2.28 11.09
CA ALA A 275 12.45 -1.59 9.97
C ALA A 275 12.57 -2.46 8.70
N TYR A 276 12.08 -1.95 7.56
CA TYR A 276 12.24 -2.66 6.27
C TYR A 276 13.54 -2.26 5.55
N ASP A 277 14.55 -1.77 6.28
CA ASP A 277 15.81 -1.31 5.73
C ASP A 277 17.00 -2.25 6.03
N ARG A 278 18.10 -2.01 5.34
CA ARG A 278 19.30 -2.82 5.44
C ARG A 278 19.97 -2.75 6.84
N ALA A 279 19.96 -1.57 7.48
CA ALA A 279 20.62 -1.38 8.77
C ALA A 279 19.93 -2.17 9.86
N SER A 280 18.60 -2.04 9.96
CA SER A 280 17.81 -2.82 10.92
C SER A 280 17.83 -4.32 10.63
N GLY A 281 17.93 -4.71 9.35
CA GLY A 281 18.14 -6.11 8.97
C GLY A 281 19.45 -6.69 9.51
N TYR A 282 20.53 -5.91 9.45
CA TYR A 282 21.83 -6.26 10.03
C TYR A 282 21.74 -6.41 11.56
N ASP A 283 21.22 -5.39 12.25
CA ASP A 283 21.13 -5.39 13.71
C ASP A 283 20.26 -6.52 14.24
N ALA A 284 19.12 -6.76 13.60
CA ALA A 284 18.19 -7.84 13.96
C ALA A 284 18.82 -9.22 13.74
N ALA A 285 19.55 -9.43 12.65
CA ALA A 285 20.25 -10.69 12.39
C ALA A 285 21.40 -10.91 13.36
N ALA A 286 22.17 -9.86 13.66
CA ALA A 286 23.24 -9.92 14.66
C ALA A 286 22.69 -10.33 16.03
N GLU A 287 21.54 -9.80 16.41
CA GLU A 287 20.86 -10.16 17.66
C GLU A 287 20.32 -11.60 17.63
N LEU A 288 19.67 -12.03 16.52
CA LEU A 288 19.22 -13.42 16.35
C LEU A 288 20.37 -14.42 16.52
N LEU A 289 21.48 -14.20 15.83
CA LEU A 289 22.67 -15.05 15.88
C LEU A 289 23.34 -15.06 17.27
N ARG A 290 23.13 -14.00 18.07
CA ARG A 290 23.59 -13.94 19.47
C ARG A 290 22.66 -14.72 20.41
N ARG A 291 21.34 -14.65 20.19
CA ARG A 291 20.31 -15.29 21.04
C ARG A 291 20.23 -16.79 20.84
N GLU A 292 20.37 -17.22 19.60
CA GLU A 292 20.13 -18.59 19.14
C GLU A 292 21.36 -19.14 18.42
N ALA A 293 22.29 -19.70 19.19
CA ALA A 293 23.42 -20.44 18.62
C ALA A 293 22.89 -21.66 17.84
N GLY A 294 23.28 -21.76 16.56
CA GLY A 294 22.88 -22.86 15.68
C GLY A 294 21.61 -22.63 14.89
N LEU A 295 21.21 -21.37 14.68
CA LEU A 295 20.29 -21.05 13.57
C LEU A 295 20.91 -21.54 12.26
N THR A 296 20.11 -22.24 11.47
CA THR A 296 20.54 -22.75 10.15
C THR A 296 19.90 -21.98 9.00
N ALA A 297 18.86 -21.18 9.27
CA ALA A 297 18.23 -20.31 8.29
C ALA A 297 17.67 -19.03 8.93
N ILE A 298 17.63 -17.96 8.16
CA ILE A 298 17.00 -16.69 8.54
C ILE A 298 16.08 -16.23 7.40
N VAL A 299 14.81 -15.98 7.74
CA VAL A 299 13.84 -15.32 6.89
C VAL A 299 13.86 -13.83 7.22
N ALA A 300 14.06 -12.98 6.22
CA ALA A 300 14.02 -11.54 6.38
C ALA A 300 12.67 -10.96 5.94
N ALA A 301 12.30 -9.83 6.55
CA ALA A 301 11.04 -9.14 6.29
C ALA A 301 10.84 -8.76 4.83
N ASN A 302 11.92 -8.35 4.15
CA ASN A 302 11.99 -8.05 2.72
C ASN A 302 13.42 -8.24 2.21
N ASP A 303 13.65 -8.05 0.91
CA ASP A 303 14.96 -8.22 0.29
C ASP A 303 15.97 -7.17 0.76
N THR A 304 15.54 -5.94 1.03
CA THR A 304 16.42 -4.89 1.55
C THR A 304 16.95 -5.26 2.94
N ALA A 305 16.11 -5.75 3.84
CA ALA A 305 16.53 -6.27 5.13
C ALA A 305 17.41 -7.52 4.98
N ALA A 306 17.13 -8.40 4.00
CA ALA A 306 17.92 -9.60 3.72
C ALA A 306 19.38 -9.28 3.36
N LEU A 307 19.65 -8.17 2.67
CA LEU A 307 21.02 -7.70 2.42
C LEU A 307 21.75 -7.38 3.74
N GLY A 308 21.03 -6.80 4.72
CA GLY A 308 21.54 -6.58 6.08
C GLY A 308 21.82 -7.89 6.80
N VAL A 309 20.88 -8.84 6.74
CA VAL A 309 21.06 -10.20 7.28
C VAL A 309 22.31 -10.85 6.69
N CYS A 310 22.48 -10.80 5.36
CA CYS A 310 23.66 -11.36 4.70
C CYS A 310 24.97 -10.72 5.18
N ALA A 311 24.97 -9.41 5.43
CA ALA A 311 26.13 -8.72 5.99
C ALA A 311 26.43 -9.20 7.41
N ALA A 312 25.45 -9.28 8.30
CA ALA A 312 25.62 -9.73 9.68
C ALA A 312 26.12 -11.20 9.78
N VAL A 313 25.63 -12.08 8.89
CA VAL A 313 26.09 -13.48 8.79
C VAL A 313 27.57 -13.53 8.42
N ARG A 314 27.99 -12.77 7.39
CA ARG A 314 29.38 -12.72 6.94
C ARG A 314 30.33 -12.11 7.98
N ASP A 315 29.91 -11.05 8.67
CA ASP A 315 30.70 -10.41 9.71
C ASP A 315 30.99 -11.35 10.91
N ARG A 316 30.18 -12.41 11.05
CA ARG A 316 30.43 -13.51 12.00
C ARG A 316 31.28 -14.64 11.43
N GLY A 317 31.80 -14.49 10.23
CA GLY A 317 32.59 -15.50 9.54
C GLY A 317 31.77 -16.70 9.04
N LEU A 318 30.43 -16.59 9.02
CA LEU A 318 29.53 -17.62 8.53
C LEU A 318 29.29 -17.48 7.03
N ARG A 319 29.17 -18.60 6.34
CA ARG A 319 28.92 -18.67 4.89
C ARG A 319 27.44 -18.78 4.58
N ILE A 320 27.04 -18.19 3.48
CA ILE A 320 25.68 -18.28 2.93
C ILE A 320 25.79 -19.01 1.58
N PRO A 321 25.05 -20.10 1.39
CA PRO A 321 24.04 -20.71 2.26
C PRO A 321 24.58 -21.81 3.22
N GLU A 322 25.86 -22.17 3.17
CA GLU A 322 26.43 -23.40 3.76
C GLU A 322 26.20 -23.45 5.27
N ASP A 323 26.46 -22.36 6.00
CA ASP A 323 26.32 -22.31 7.46
C ASP A 323 24.94 -21.74 7.85
N VAL A 324 24.45 -20.74 7.12
CA VAL A 324 23.13 -20.12 7.33
C VAL A 324 22.46 -19.79 5.99
N SER A 325 21.35 -20.42 5.71
CA SER A 325 20.48 -20.03 4.58
C SER A 325 19.79 -18.69 4.86
N VAL A 326 19.71 -17.81 3.86
CA VAL A 326 19.03 -16.51 3.97
C VAL A 326 17.98 -16.39 2.89
N ALA A 327 16.76 -15.94 3.26
CA ALA A 327 15.68 -15.72 2.33
C ALA A 327 15.02 -14.36 2.57
N GLY A 328 14.63 -13.69 1.49
CA GLY A 328 14.00 -12.38 1.48
C GLY A 328 12.53 -12.42 1.07
N PHE A 329 11.99 -11.25 0.72
CA PHE A 329 10.63 -11.05 0.23
C PHE A 329 10.59 -9.83 -0.69
N ASP A 330 9.77 -9.80 -1.72
CA ASP A 330 9.43 -8.79 -2.73
C ASP A 330 10.04 -9.07 -4.11
N ASP A 331 11.16 -9.78 -4.23
CA ASP A 331 11.94 -10.04 -5.46
C ASP A 331 12.37 -8.74 -6.17
N LEU A 332 13.04 -7.88 -5.38
CA LEU A 332 13.57 -6.62 -5.89
C LEU A 332 14.73 -6.86 -6.89
N PRO A 333 14.97 -5.93 -7.85
CA PRO A 333 15.94 -6.15 -8.93
C PRO A 333 17.33 -6.61 -8.47
N PHE A 334 17.83 -6.09 -7.35
CA PHE A 334 19.14 -6.46 -6.80
C PHE A 334 19.20 -7.87 -6.20
N SER A 335 18.06 -8.55 -6.01
CA SER A 335 18.01 -9.90 -5.40
C SER A 335 18.70 -10.95 -6.27
N VAL A 336 18.72 -10.76 -7.59
CA VAL A 336 19.42 -11.64 -8.54
C VAL A 336 20.93 -11.37 -8.54
N ASP A 337 21.34 -10.13 -8.28
CA ASP A 337 22.75 -9.68 -8.27
C ASP A 337 23.43 -9.87 -6.92
N ALA A 338 22.66 -10.19 -5.86
CA ALA A 338 23.19 -10.51 -4.55
C ALA A 338 24.13 -11.73 -4.62
N THR A 339 25.14 -11.78 -3.77
CA THR A 339 26.07 -12.91 -3.70
C THR A 339 26.00 -13.58 -2.33
N PRO A 340 25.46 -14.82 -2.29
CA PRO A 340 24.76 -15.54 -3.37
C PRO A 340 23.43 -14.90 -3.75
N ALA A 341 22.93 -15.19 -4.96
CA ALA A 341 21.62 -14.71 -5.44
C ALA A 341 20.50 -15.11 -4.48
N LEU A 342 19.63 -14.17 -4.12
CA LEU A 342 18.71 -14.27 -3.00
C LEU A 342 17.45 -15.07 -3.36
N THR A 343 17.17 -16.13 -2.60
CA THR A 343 15.87 -16.80 -2.54
C THR A 343 14.87 -15.84 -1.91
N THR A 344 13.74 -15.62 -2.56
CA THR A 344 12.77 -14.60 -2.14
C THR A 344 11.35 -14.96 -2.58
N VAL A 345 10.38 -14.15 -2.20
CA VAL A 345 9.00 -14.22 -2.67
C VAL A 345 8.75 -13.05 -3.61
N ARG A 346 8.41 -13.34 -4.86
CA ARG A 346 8.05 -12.34 -5.86
C ARG A 346 6.65 -11.81 -5.63
N LEU A 347 6.54 -10.49 -5.55
CA LEU A 347 5.29 -9.77 -5.67
C LEU A 347 5.21 -9.10 -7.05
N PRO A 348 4.04 -9.06 -7.71
CA PRO A 348 3.90 -8.47 -9.05
C PRO A 348 3.84 -6.93 -8.98
N LEU A 349 4.92 -6.28 -8.51
CA LEU A 349 4.95 -4.85 -8.19
C LEU A 349 4.67 -3.96 -9.40
N GLN A 350 5.31 -4.26 -10.56
CA GLN A 350 5.13 -3.52 -11.81
C GLN A 350 3.67 -3.61 -12.30
N GLU A 351 3.10 -4.82 -12.30
CA GLU A 351 1.70 -5.05 -12.69
C GLU A 351 0.74 -4.35 -11.73
N THR A 352 1.03 -4.42 -10.42
CA THR A 352 0.22 -3.75 -9.39
C THR A 352 0.18 -2.24 -9.61
N GLY A 353 1.33 -1.62 -9.87
CA GLY A 353 1.42 -0.20 -10.14
C GLY A 353 0.69 0.19 -11.44
N ALA A 354 0.88 -0.55 -12.52
CA ALA A 354 0.18 -0.33 -13.79
C ALA A 354 -1.35 -0.46 -13.60
N ARG A 355 -1.80 -1.51 -12.93
CA ARG A 355 -3.22 -1.71 -12.62
C ARG A 355 -3.80 -0.61 -11.75
N ALA A 356 -3.05 -0.17 -10.72
CA ALA A 356 -3.43 0.95 -9.87
C ALA A 356 -3.57 2.25 -10.67
N GLY A 357 -2.67 2.51 -11.62
CA GLY A 357 -2.73 3.64 -12.53
C GLY A 357 -3.97 3.61 -13.41
N ARG A 358 -4.28 2.45 -14.05
CA ARG A 358 -5.50 2.29 -14.85
C ARG A 358 -6.78 2.47 -14.04
N LEU A 359 -6.84 1.93 -12.83
CA LEU A 359 -7.96 2.12 -11.89
C LEU A 359 -8.10 3.60 -11.49
N ALA A 360 -6.99 4.27 -11.16
CA ALA A 360 -6.97 5.69 -10.84
C ALA A 360 -7.46 6.57 -12.00
N MET A 361 -7.17 6.19 -13.24
CA MET A 361 -7.66 6.87 -14.45
C MET A 361 -9.10 6.47 -14.83
N GLY A 362 -9.67 5.44 -14.22
CA GLY A 362 -10.96 4.87 -14.62
C GLY A 362 -10.92 4.14 -15.96
N ARG A 363 -9.74 3.64 -16.34
CA ARG A 363 -9.51 2.85 -17.58
C ARG A 363 -9.65 1.35 -17.33
N GLU A 364 -9.76 0.92 -16.08
CA GLU A 364 -10.00 -0.45 -15.67
C GLU A 364 -11.21 -0.49 -14.73
N GLU A 365 -12.06 -1.49 -14.90
CA GLU A 365 -13.20 -1.71 -14.00
C GLU A 365 -12.72 -2.19 -12.62
N ARG A 366 -13.47 -1.79 -11.61
CA ARG A 366 -13.18 -2.24 -10.24
C ARG A 366 -13.36 -3.76 -10.14
N PRO A 367 -12.47 -4.45 -9.41
CA PRO A 367 -12.66 -5.86 -9.12
C PRO A 367 -13.95 -6.07 -8.31
N PRO A 368 -14.57 -7.24 -8.39
CA PRO A 368 -15.74 -7.61 -7.58
C PRO A 368 -15.49 -7.35 -6.10
N GLY A 369 -16.44 -6.73 -5.42
CA GLY A 369 -16.28 -6.33 -4.01
C GLY A 369 -15.21 -5.26 -3.74
N GLY A 370 -14.56 -4.70 -4.77
CA GLY A 370 -13.50 -3.70 -4.64
C GLY A 370 -12.16 -4.25 -4.20
N LEU A 371 -11.97 -5.57 -4.12
CA LEU A 371 -10.75 -6.22 -3.66
C LEU A 371 -10.21 -7.20 -4.72
N ALA A 372 -8.93 -7.10 -5.03
CA ALA A 372 -8.21 -8.13 -5.77
C ALA A 372 -6.98 -8.55 -4.96
N THR A 373 -6.83 -9.86 -4.74
CA THR A 373 -5.64 -10.44 -4.12
C THR A 373 -4.66 -10.86 -5.21
N LEU A 374 -3.45 -10.33 -5.15
CA LEU A 374 -2.37 -10.60 -6.07
C LEU A 374 -1.49 -11.71 -5.52
N ARG A 375 -1.26 -12.72 -6.33
CA ARG A 375 -0.51 -13.91 -5.93
C ARG A 375 0.96 -13.58 -5.68
N ALA A 376 1.49 -14.15 -4.60
CA ALA A 376 2.92 -14.18 -4.29
C ALA A 376 3.53 -15.50 -4.79
N GLU A 377 4.74 -15.46 -5.34
CA GLU A 377 5.44 -16.60 -5.93
C GLU A 377 6.80 -16.79 -5.28
N LEU A 378 7.11 -18.00 -4.82
CA LEU A 378 8.45 -18.34 -4.31
C LEU A 378 9.45 -18.46 -5.45
N ILE A 379 10.55 -17.71 -5.35
CA ILE A 379 11.67 -17.72 -6.29
C ILE A 379 12.90 -18.29 -5.57
N VAL A 380 13.23 -19.52 -5.86
CA VAL A 380 14.38 -20.22 -5.28
C VAL A 380 15.66 -19.86 -6.03
N ARG A 381 16.68 -19.43 -5.27
CA ARG A 381 18.02 -19.09 -5.78
C ARG A 381 19.11 -19.70 -4.89
N ALA A 382 20.33 -19.20 -4.98
CA ALA A 382 21.51 -19.78 -4.39
C ALA A 382 21.71 -19.48 -2.89
N SER A 383 20.89 -18.61 -2.28
CA SER A 383 21.05 -18.23 -0.87
C SER A 383 20.45 -19.22 0.14
N THR A 384 19.85 -20.30 -0.33
CA THR A 384 19.26 -21.37 0.49
C THR A 384 19.75 -22.73 0.03
N SER A 385 20.12 -23.60 0.98
CA SER A 385 20.53 -24.99 0.75
C SER A 385 20.08 -25.89 1.89
N VAL A 386 20.37 -27.18 1.80
CA VAL A 386 20.22 -28.10 2.96
C VAL A 386 21.12 -27.64 4.10
N PRO A 387 20.69 -27.71 5.37
CA PRO A 387 21.54 -27.35 6.50
C PRO A 387 22.74 -28.29 6.60
N CYS A 388 23.89 -27.73 6.97
CA CYS A 388 25.05 -28.55 7.32
C CYS A 388 24.69 -29.43 8.53
N PRO A 389 25.11 -30.73 8.53
CA PRO A 389 24.84 -31.68 9.62
C PRO A 389 25.30 -31.21 10.98
#